data_c93488d37792f02390ba9375c9c2f73d
#
_entry.id   c93488d37792f02390ba9375c9c2f73d
#
_cell.length_a   1.000
_cell.length_b   1.000
_cell.length_c   1.000
_cell.angle_alpha   90.00
_cell.angle_beta   90.00
_cell.angle_gamma   90.00
#
_symmetry.space_group_name_H-M   'P 1'
#
loop_
_entity.id
_entity.type
_entity.pdbx_description
1 polymer ?
#
loop_
_entity_poly.entity_id
_entity_poly.type
_entity_poly.pdbx_seq_one_letter_code
_entity_poly.pdbx_strand_id
1 'polypeptide(L)'
;NGNFTPSLRTGDGETLELEAGSVLVATGYKEFDAARIGQYGYGRLPNVITSFELESMLRRGKLETKSGRQPRNIAIIHCVGSRSRQFHSYCSRVCCATALKYVLQIKSALPGAHVANLYTDMEAFGKGCEELYRKCSEAKTSFLMYAKDRLPVLCEAAPGDGCEMIVTVEEQLSGEAIEMPADLVVLMVGMEPRQDSKQVARLVNISRDKAGWFIESHPKLDPVATTTDGVYIAGACQFPKDIPESVIQGRAAAARILAKVAQGEINVDAVYAEVQEKLCAGCGTCFSLCPYGAIEIDEQKRVSHIISTVCKACGCCAAGCSAGAIKVRHFTDEQIFAQIEGVL
;
A
#
# COMPACT_ATOMS: atom_id res chain seq x y z
N ASN A 1 -2.51 25.02 8.25
CA ASN A 1 -3.06 25.36 9.55
C ASN A 1 -4.42 24.76 9.83
N GLY A 2 -4.72 23.56 9.28
CA GLY A 2 -6.02 22.95 9.45
C GLY A 2 -7.16 23.64 8.68
N ASN A 3 -6.90 24.63 7.88
CA ASN A 3 -7.86 25.26 6.99
C ASN A 3 -7.44 24.93 5.55
N PHE A 4 -8.14 23.98 4.96
CA PHE A 4 -7.95 23.57 3.57
C PHE A 4 -9.09 24.13 2.73
N THR A 5 -8.80 24.55 1.52
CA THR A 5 -9.82 24.95 0.53
C THR A 5 -9.71 24.01 -0.67
N PRO A 6 -10.17 22.75 -0.57
CA PRO A 6 -10.15 21.84 -1.69
C PRO A 6 -11.09 22.33 -2.80
N SER A 7 -10.58 22.37 -4.02
CA SER A 7 -11.34 22.61 -5.23
C SER A 7 -11.68 21.29 -5.89
N LEU A 8 -12.96 20.95 -5.96
CA LEU A 8 -13.47 19.70 -6.48
C LEU A 8 -14.12 19.94 -7.86
N ARG A 9 -13.74 19.14 -8.84
CA ARG A 9 -14.41 19.14 -10.13
C ARG A 9 -15.49 18.06 -10.15
N THR A 10 -16.72 18.46 -10.32
CA THR A 10 -17.88 17.53 -10.40
C THR A 10 -17.94 16.84 -11.76
N GLY A 11 -18.73 15.76 -11.89
CA GLY A 11 -18.85 14.98 -13.12
C GLY A 11 -19.48 15.76 -14.29
N ASP A 12 -20.25 16.80 -13.99
CA ASP A 12 -20.84 17.77 -14.94
C ASP A 12 -19.91 18.93 -15.28
N GLY A 13 -18.71 18.95 -14.70
CA GLY A 13 -17.64 19.90 -15.03
C GLY A 13 -17.66 21.19 -14.17
N GLU A 14 -18.57 21.32 -13.25
CA GLU A 14 -18.57 22.42 -12.29
C GLU A 14 -17.42 22.32 -11.28
N THR A 15 -16.94 23.44 -10.79
CA THR A 15 -15.93 23.51 -9.74
C THR A 15 -16.59 23.91 -8.44
N LEU A 16 -16.46 23.08 -7.40
CA LEU A 16 -16.93 23.32 -6.06
C LEU A 16 -15.73 23.56 -5.13
N GLU A 17 -15.71 24.70 -4.46
CA GLU A 17 -14.76 25.00 -3.39
C GLU A 17 -15.40 24.73 -2.03
N LEU A 18 -14.68 24.01 -1.17
CA LEU A 18 -15.12 23.67 0.17
C LEU A 18 -14.10 24.18 1.19
N GLU A 19 -14.58 24.60 2.35
CA GLU A 19 -13.70 24.81 3.50
C GLU A 19 -13.65 23.54 4.35
N ALA A 20 -12.45 23.05 4.67
CA ALA A 20 -12.26 21.85 5.46
C ALA A 20 -11.15 22.05 6.50
N GLY A 21 -11.45 21.69 7.75
CA GLY A 21 -10.47 21.74 8.85
C GLY A 21 -9.46 20.59 8.83
N SER A 22 -9.77 19.50 8.12
CA SER A 22 -8.88 18.33 8.01
C SER A 22 -9.13 17.57 6.71
N VAL A 23 -8.12 16.84 6.25
CA VAL A 23 -8.20 15.96 5.09
C VAL A 23 -7.86 14.53 5.51
N LEU A 24 -8.73 13.57 5.22
CA LEU A 24 -8.47 12.15 5.40
C LEU A 24 -8.24 11.47 4.06
N VAL A 25 -7.03 10.98 3.84
CA VAL A 25 -6.68 10.20 2.64
C VAL A 25 -6.93 8.72 2.89
N ALA A 26 -7.92 8.16 2.21
CA ALA A 26 -8.33 6.76 2.31
C ALA A 26 -8.54 6.14 0.91
N THR A 27 -7.61 6.37 0.00
CA THR A 27 -7.73 6.04 -1.42
C THR A 27 -7.60 4.54 -1.73
N GLY A 28 -7.22 3.73 -0.73
CA GLY A 28 -7.07 2.29 -0.90
C GLY A 28 -5.85 1.90 -1.73
N TYR A 29 -5.97 0.80 -2.47
CA TYR A 29 -4.89 0.15 -3.20
C TYR A 29 -5.34 -0.23 -4.62
N LYS A 30 -4.42 -0.72 -5.41
CA LYS A 30 -4.65 -1.37 -6.71
C LYS A 30 -4.22 -2.84 -6.62
N GLU A 31 -4.90 -3.71 -7.35
CA GLU A 31 -4.48 -5.10 -7.54
C GLU A 31 -3.23 -5.18 -8.41
N PHE A 32 -2.33 -6.09 -8.06
CA PHE A 32 -1.20 -6.42 -8.92
C PHE A 32 -1.69 -7.01 -10.24
N ASP A 33 -1.17 -6.52 -11.35
CA ASP A 33 -1.47 -7.05 -12.67
C ASP A 33 -0.72 -8.38 -12.89
N ALA A 34 -1.46 -9.49 -12.83
CA ALA A 34 -0.92 -10.84 -12.97
C ALA A 34 -0.30 -11.11 -14.35
N ALA A 35 -0.69 -10.37 -15.40
CA ALA A 35 -0.11 -10.50 -16.74
C ALA A 35 1.40 -10.16 -16.77
N ARG A 36 1.89 -9.43 -15.78
CA ARG A 36 3.32 -9.11 -15.62
C ARG A 36 4.19 -10.36 -15.32
N ILE A 37 3.58 -11.47 -14.86
CA ILE A 37 4.25 -12.75 -14.62
C ILE A 37 3.85 -13.73 -15.73
N GLY A 38 4.54 -13.66 -16.87
CA GLY A 38 4.16 -14.40 -18.08
C GLY A 38 4.07 -15.92 -17.90
N GLN A 39 4.85 -16.52 -16.97
CA GLN A 39 4.82 -17.96 -16.69
C GLN A 39 3.51 -18.46 -16.08
N TYR A 40 2.72 -17.61 -15.46
CA TYR A 40 1.38 -17.96 -14.99
C TYR A 40 0.32 -17.96 -16.10
N GLY A 41 0.63 -17.41 -17.26
CA GLY A 41 -0.26 -17.45 -18.42
C GLY A 41 -1.58 -16.69 -18.27
N TYR A 42 -1.69 -15.79 -17.29
CA TYR A 42 -2.88 -14.93 -17.13
C TYR A 42 -3.13 -14.10 -18.39
N GLY A 43 -4.37 -14.11 -18.89
CA GLY A 43 -4.75 -13.49 -20.15
C GLY A 43 -4.45 -14.34 -21.40
N ARG A 44 -3.58 -15.36 -21.31
CA ARG A 44 -3.26 -16.32 -22.38
C ARG A 44 -3.99 -17.66 -22.18
N LEU A 45 -3.92 -18.22 -20.98
CA LEU A 45 -4.61 -19.46 -20.61
C LEU A 45 -6.01 -19.11 -20.10
N PRO A 46 -7.07 -19.69 -20.69
CA PRO A 46 -8.45 -19.22 -20.46
C PRO A 46 -8.96 -19.44 -19.03
N ASN A 47 -8.44 -20.40 -18.31
CA ASN A 47 -8.86 -20.78 -16.96
C ASN A 47 -7.85 -20.39 -15.88
N VAL A 48 -6.96 -19.46 -16.18
CA VAL A 48 -6.14 -18.78 -15.17
C VAL A 48 -6.82 -17.45 -14.81
N ILE A 49 -7.27 -17.34 -13.57
CA ILE A 49 -8.04 -16.21 -13.06
C ILE A 49 -7.38 -15.60 -11.82
N THR A 50 -7.73 -14.37 -11.51
CA THR A 50 -7.31 -13.71 -10.26
C THR A 50 -8.22 -14.09 -9.09
N SER A 51 -7.77 -13.82 -7.86
CA SER A 51 -8.57 -13.95 -6.65
C SER A 51 -9.88 -13.14 -6.68
N PHE A 52 -9.89 -11.99 -7.34
CA PHE A 52 -11.08 -11.15 -7.49
C PHE A 52 -12.09 -11.71 -8.49
N GLU A 53 -11.60 -12.32 -9.57
CA GLU A 53 -12.46 -13.04 -10.52
C GLU A 53 -13.10 -14.26 -9.85
N LEU A 54 -12.33 -15.02 -9.05
CA LEU A 54 -12.88 -16.12 -8.24
C LEU A 54 -13.96 -15.62 -7.26
N GLU A 55 -13.70 -14.53 -6.52
CA GLU A 55 -14.70 -13.94 -5.62
C GLU A 55 -15.99 -13.59 -6.37
N SER A 56 -15.87 -13.03 -7.56
CA SER A 56 -17.02 -12.72 -8.42
C SER A 56 -17.81 -13.98 -8.85
N MET A 57 -17.09 -15.07 -9.19
CA MET A 57 -17.71 -16.34 -9.57
C MET A 57 -18.44 -16.96 -8.37
N LEU A 58 -17.82 -16.99 -7.20
CA LEU A 58 -18.41 -17.52 -5.96
C LEU A 58 -19.67 -16.73 -5.54
N ARG A 59 -19.63 -15.40 -5.64
CA ARG A 59 -20.79 -14.53 -5.36
C ARG A 59 -21.98 -14.77 -6.29
N ARG A 60 -21.71 -15.13 -7.55
CA ARG A 60 -22.76 -15.47 -8.53
C ARG A 60 -23.27 -16.90 -8.37
N GLY A 61 -22.65 -17.71 -7.52
CA GLY A 61 -22.96 -19.13 -7.37
C GLY A 61 -22.60 -19.97 -8.61
N LYS A 62 -21.71 -19.47 -9.47
CA LYS A 62 -21.26 -20.11 -10.71
C LYS A 62 -19.75 -20.29 -10.72
N LEU A 63 -19.30 -21.45 -10.28
CA LEU A 63 -17.89 -21.85 -10.34
C LEU A 63 -17.70 -22.78 -11.55
N GLU A 64 -17.38 -22.20 -12.68
CA GLU A 64 -17.28 -22.87 -13.98
C GLU A 64 -16.01 -22.43 -14.72
N THR A 65 -15.42 -23.33 -15.50
CA THR A 65 -14.37 -22.99 -16.47
C THR A 65 -14.95 -22.17 -17.63
N LYS A 66 -14.12 -21.60 -18.47
CA LYS A 66 -14.61 -20.88 -19.66
C LYS A 66 -15.36 -21.77 -20.65
N SER A 67 -15.13 -23.08 -20.60
CA SER A 67 -15.90 -24.08 -21.38
C SER A 67 -17.26 -24.42 -20.74
N GLY A 68 -17.63 -23.83 -19.60
CA GLY A 68 -18.89 -24.07 -18.88
C GLY A 68 -18.88 -25.35 -18.04
N ARG A 69 -17.73 -26.00 -17.86
CA ARG A 69 -17.59 -27.21 -17.02
C ARG A 69 -17.29 -26.83 -15.58
N GLN A 70 -17.76 -27.63 -14.64
CA GLN A 70 -17.35 -27.51 -13.25
C GLN A 70 -15.90 -28.01 -13.09
N PRO A 71 -14.97 -27.21 -12.52
CA PRO A 71 -13.61 -27.62 -12.32
C PRO A 71 -13.52 -28.72 -11.24
N ARG A 72 -12.75 -29.76 -11.52
CA ARG A 72 -12.45 -30.86 -10.59
C ARG A 72 -11.13 -30.64 -9.86
N ASN A 73 -10.15 -30.04 -10.54
CA ASN A 73 -8.82 -29.78 -10.03
C ASN A 73 -8.57 -28.28 -10.04
N ILE A 74 -8.37 -27.68 -8.87
CA ILE A 74 -8.19 -26.24 -8.70
C ILE A 74 -6.87 -25.99 -7.99
N ALA A 75 -5.99 -25.22 -8.61
CA ALA A 75 -4.76 -24.76 -7.98
C ALA A 75 -4.88 -23.29 -7.55
N ILE A 76 -4.47 -22.97 -6.33
CA ILE A 76 -4.42 -21.61 -5.80
C ILE A 76 -2.95 -21.23 -5.59
N ILE A 77 -2.45 -20.27 -6.35
CA ILE A 77 -1.06 -19.82 -6.28
C ILE A 77 -0.99 -18.52 -5.46
N HIS A 78 -0.23 -18.58 -4.37
CA HIS A 78 -0.07 -17.46 -3.46
C HIS A 78 1.02 -16.48 -3.91
N CYS A 79 1.09 -15.32 -3.26
CA CYS A 79 2.15 -14.31 -3.38
C CYS A 79 2.38 -13.77 -4.81
N VAL A 80 1.34 -13.77 -5.66
CA VAL A 80 1.47 -13.26 -7.05
C VAL A 80 1.75 -11.77 -7.05
N GLY A 81 2.99 -11.39 -7.38
CA GLY A 81 3.48 -10.01 -7.33
C GLY A 81 3.97 -9.52 -5.97
N SER A 82 3.78 -10.32 -4.89
CA SER A 82 4.26 -10.02 -3.54
C SER A 82 5.43 -10.92 -3.15
N ARG A 83 6.21 -10.51 -2.12
CA ARG A 83 7.36 -11.26 -1.58
C ARG A 83 8.40 -11.63 -2.66
N SER A 84 8.47 -10.81 -3.69
CA SER A 84 9.31 -10.98 -4.87
C SER A 84 10.39 -9.90 -4.94
N ARG A 85 11.62 -10.27 -5.30
CA ARG A 85 12.69 -9.31 -5.57
C ARG A 85 12.46 -8.51 -6.85
N GLN A 86 11.72 -9.09 -7.80
CA GLN A 86 11.45 -8.46 -9.11
C GLN A 86 10.30 -7.44 -9.02
N PHE A 87 9.31 -7.68 -8.16
CA PHE A 87 8.12 -6.83 -8.06
C PHE A 87 8.05 -6.14 -6.70
N HIS A 88 7.37 -6.74 -5.73
CA HIS A 88 7.23 -6.15 -4.39
C HIS A 88 7.83 -7.08 -3.34
N SER A 89 8.77 -6.57 -2.54
CA SER A 89 9.42 -7.34 -1.48
C SER A 89 8.51 -7.58 -0.26
N TYR A 90 7.47 -6.77 -0.10
CA TYR A 90 6.53 -6.89 1.01
C TYR A 90 5.48 -7.97 0.79
N CYS A 91 4.87 -8.43 1.90
CA CYS A 91 3.69 -9.30 1.90
C CYS A 91 2.42 -8.45 1.79
N SER A 92 1.44 -8.90 0.99
CA SER A 92 0.11 -8.27 0.93
C SER A 92 -0.80 -8.64 2.11
N ARG A 93 -0.34 -9.47 3.05
CA ARG A 93 -0.90 -9.81 4.37
C ARG A 93 -2.26 -10.52 4.39
N VAL A 94 -3.09 -10.33 3.39
CA VAL A 94 -4.47 -10.86 3.34
C VAL A 94 -4.61 -12.12 2.50
N CYS A 95 -3.65 -12.39 1.60
CA CYS A 95 -3.79 -13.44 0.57
C CYS A 95 -3.98 -14.83 1.18
N CYS A 96 -3.19 -15.19 2.20
CA CYS A 96 -3.25 -16.53 2.80
C CYS A 96 -4.60 -16.80 3.48
N ALA A 97 -5.08 -15.90 4.34
CA ALA A 97 -6.38 -16.05 4.97
C ALA A 97 -7.53 -16.05 3.95
N THR A 98 -7.43 -15.23 2.90
CA THR A 98 -8.40 -15.19 1.80
C THR A 98 -8.39 -16.49 1.00
N ALA A 99 -7.22 -17.06 0.70
CA ALA A 99 -7.11 -18.34 0.00
C ALA A 99 -7.73 -19.48 0.82
N LEU A 100 -7.46 -19.53 2.13
CA LEU A 100 -8.10 -20.51 3.03
C LEU A 100 -9.63 -20.37 3.05
N LYS A 101 -10.15 -19.14 3.07
CA LYS A 101 -11.58 -18.87 2.91
C LYS A 101 -12.11 -19.45 1.59
N TYR A 102 -11.42 -19.19 0.49
CA TYR A 102 -11.83 -19.71 -0.83
C TYR A 102 -11.81 -21.23 -0.90
N VAL A 103 -10.84 -21.89 -0.29
CA VAL A 103 -10.84 -23.36 -0.19
C VAL A 103 -12.15 -23.88 0.38
N LEU A 104 -12.59 -23.36 1.52
CA LEU A 104 -13.83 -23.81 2.16
C LEU A 104 -15.07 -23.48 1.32
N GLN A 105 -15.09 -22.32 0.67
CA GLN A 105 -16.19 -21.94 -0.22
C GLN A 105 -16.23 -22.83 -1.47
N ILE A 106 -15.10 -23.14 -2.08
CA ILE A 106 -14.97 -24.06 -3.20
C ILE A 106 -15.45 -25.46 -2.78
N LYS A 107 -14.96 -25.98 -1.66
CA LYS A 107 -15.36 -27.30 -1.14
C LYS A 107 -16.85 -27.37 -0.80
N SER A 108 -17.44 -26.27 -0.34
CA SER A 108 -18.89 -26.17 -0.12
C SER A 108 -19.70 -26.19 -1.43
N ALA A 109 -19.22 -25.47 -2.45
CA ALA A 109 -19.89 -25.42 -3.76
C ALA A 109 -19.64 -26.69 -4.59
N LEU A 110 -18.47 -27.27 -4.52
CA LEU A 110 -17.99 -28.43 -5.26
C LEU A 110 -17.32 -29.45 -4.31
N PRO A 111 -18.09 -30.26 -3.56
CA PRO A 111 -17.51 -31.16 -2.54
C PRO A 111 -16.52 -32.19 -3.10
N GLY A 112 -16.63 -32.56 -4.36
CA GLY A 112 -15.73 -33.49 -5.06
C GLY A 112 -14.48 -32.85 -5.67
N ALA A 113 -14.32 -31.54 -5.61
CA ALA A 113 -13.16 -30.87 -6.20
C ALA A 113 -11.89 -31.09 -5.38
N HIS A 114 -10.78 -31.34 -6.06
CA HIS A 114 -9.45 -31.31 -5.48
C HIS A 114 -8.92 -29.87 -5.49
N VAL A 115 -8.46 -29.39 -4.34
CA VAL A 115 -7.90 -28.05 -4.20
C VAL A 115 -6.47 -28.15 -3.69
N ALA A 116 -5.54 -27.50 -4.38
CA ALA A 116 -4.15 -27.39 -3.98
C ALA A 116 -3.78 -25.91 -3.74
N ASN A 117 -3.19 -25.62 -2.59
CA ASN A 117 -2.57 -24.34 -2.30
C ASN A 117 -1.06 -24.43 -2.55
N LEU A 118 -0.57 -23.61 -3.46
CA LEU A 118 0.85 -23.45 -3.75
C LEU A 118 1.32 -22.16 -3.08
N TYR A 119 2.16 -22.26 -2.07
CA TYR A 119 2.54 -21.13 -1.21
C TYR A 119 4.03 -21.12 -0.89
N THR A 120 4.55 -19.96 -0.51
CA THR A 120 5.95 -19.81 -0.03
C THR A 120 6.06 -19.88 1.48
N ASP A 121 5.16 -19.24 2.17
CA ASP A 121 4.97 -19.28 3.62
C ASP A 121 3.50 -18.98 3.92
N MET A 122 2.96 -19.59 4.97
CA MET A 122 1.57 -19.37 5.37
C MET A 122 1.49 -18.24 6.40
N GLU A 123 1.22 -17.04 5.90
CA GLU A 123 1.07 -15.80 6.71
C GLU A 123 -0.41 -15.55 7.05
N ALA A 124 -1.03 -16.51 7.70
CA ALA A 124 -2.42 -16.42 8.17
C ALA A 124 -2.42 -16.24 9.69
N PHE A 125 -2.28 -15.00 10.14
CA PHE A 125 -2.23 -14.63 11.55
C PHE A 125 -3.55 -13.97 11.99
N GLY A 126 -3.81 -14.02 13.29
CA GLY A 126 -4.99 -13.42 13.91
C GLY A 126 -5.97 -14.45 14.42
N LYS A 127 -7.01 -13.96 15.09
CA LYS A 127 -8.03 -14.80 15.72
C LYS A 127 -8.81 -15.60 14.68
N GLY A 128 -8.83 -16.93 14.84
CA GLY A 128 -9.57 -17.83 13.96
C GLY A 128 -8.81 -18.31 12.73
N CYS A 129 -7.61 -17.79 12.45
CA CYS A 129 -6.85 -18.19 11.26
C CYS A 129 -6.27 -19.62 11.37
N GLU A 130 -5.85 -20.03 12.56
CA GLU A 130 -5.38 -21.38 12.83
C GLU A 130 -6.50 -22.42 12.64
N GLU A 131 -7.68 -22.12 13.16
CA GLU A 131 -8.87 -22.95 12.99
C GLU A 131 -9.31 -23.01 11.53
N LEU A 132 -9.14 -21.91 10.79
CA LEU A 132 -9.43 -21.85 9.36
C LEU A 132 -8.48 -22.76 8.57
N TYR A 133 -7.17 -22.69 8.86
CA TYR A 133 -6.15 -23.55 8.26
C TYR A 133 -6.44 -25.04 8.54
N ARG A 134 -6.72 -25.38 9.80
CA ARG A 134 -7.06 -26.75 10.20
C ARG A 134 -8.28 -27.28 9.45
N LYS A 135 -9.37 -26.50 9.34
CA LYS A 135 -10.55 -26.88 8.55
C LYS A 135 -10.23 -27.14 7.09
N CYS A 136 -9.33 -26.35 6.48
CA CYS A 136 -8.89 -26.60 5.13
C CYS A 136 -8.11 -27.92 5.00
N SER A 137 -7.28 -28.25 5.98
CA SER A 137 -6.55 -29.54 6.03
C SER A 137 -7.50 -30.71 6.23
N GLU A 138 -8.48 -30.60 7.12
CA GLU A 138 -9.54 -31.60 7.34
C GLU A 138 -10.39 -31.82 6.07
N ALA A 139 -10.58 -30.75 5.27
CA ALA A 139 -11.25 -30.83 3.96
C ALA A 139 -10.36 -31.47 2.87
N LYS A 140 -9.24 -32.09 3.22
CA LYS A 140 -8.30 -32.75 2.30
C LYS A 140 -7.79 -31.82 1.20
N THR A 141 -7.38 -30.64 1.60
CA THR A 141 -6.70 -29.68 0.72
C THR A 141 -5.21 -29.99 0.70
N SER A 142 -4.59 -30.00 -0.48
CA SER A 142 -3.15 -30.14 -0.61
C SER A 142 -2.47 -28.79 -0.35
N PHE A 143 -1.36 -28.82 0.41
CA PHE A 143 -0.54 -27.65 0.69
C PHE A 143 0.88 -27.95 0.18
N LEU A 144 1.31 -27.25 -0.87
CA LEU A 144 2.60 -27.44 -1.53
C LEU A 144 3.43 -26.17 -1.38
N MET A 145 4.56 -26.29 -0.71
CA MET A 145 5.47 -25.19 -0.48
C MET A 145 6.45 -25.05 -1.62
N TYR A 146 6.61 -23.84 -2.19
CA TYR A 146 7.61 -23.58 -3.22
C TYR A 146 8.55 -22.44 -2.83
N ALA A 147 9.77 -22.45 -3.35
CA ALA A 147 10.76 -21.41 -3.09
C ALA A 147 10.44 -20.14 -3.88
N LYS A 148 10.70 -18.96 -3.28
CA LYS A 148 10.39 -17.63 -3.85
C LYS A 148 11.05 -17.35 -5.20
N ASP A 149 12.14 -18.01 -5.49
CA ASP A 149 12.92 -17.92 -6.73
C ASP A 149 12.57 -19.01 -7.75
N ARG A 150 11.74 -19.99 -7.38
CA ARG A 150 11.28 -21.10 -8.22
C ARG A 150 9.76 -21.14 -8.30
N LEU A 151 9.23 -20.16 -9.03
CA LEU A 151 7.78 -20.01 -9.15
C LEU A 151 7.15 -21.17 -9.92
N PRO A 152 5.91 -21.60 -9.58
CA PRO A 152 5.16 -22.57 -10.36
C PRO A 152 5.03 -22.19 -11.83
N VAL A 153 5.05 -23.18 -12.72
CA VAL A 153 4.92 -22.98 -14.17
C VAL A 153 3.62 -23.62 -14.65
N LEU A 154 2.90 -22.91 -15.53
CA LEU A 154 1.66 -23.37 -16.11
C LEU A 154 1.82 -23.58 -17.61
N CYS A 155 1.34 -24.72 -18.09
CA CYS A 155 1.22 -25.01 -19.52
C CYS A 155 -0.16 -25.59 -19.86
N GLU A 156 -0.54 -25.51 -21.13
CA GLU A 156 -1.71 -26.22 -21.63
C GLU A 156 -1.49 -27.71 -21.55
N ALA A 157 -2.52 -28.45 -21.15
CA ALA A 157 -2.49 -29.91 -21.17
C ALA A 157 -2.57 -30.45 -22.60
N ALA A 158 -2.00 -31.63 -22.85
CA ALA A 158 -2.13 -32.27 -24.14
C ALA A 158 -3.60 -32.77 -24.37
N PRO A 159 -4.03 -32.86 -25.64
CA PRO A 159 -5.32 -33.44 -25.94
C PRO A 159 -5.41 -34.90 -25.43
N GLY A 160 -6.34 -35.13 -24.50
CA GLY A 160 -6.52 -36.46 -23.89
C GLY A 160 -6.12 -36.58 -22.42
N ASP A 161 -5.44 -35.57 -21.85
CA ASP A 161 -5.01 -35.56 -20.43
C ASP A 161 -6.14 -35.42 -19.41
N GLY A 162 -7.37 -35.17 -19.88
CA GLY A 162 -8.56 -35.06 -19.02
C GLY A 162 -8.61 -33.81 -18.17
N CYS A 163 -7.67 -32.88 -18.34
CA CYS A 163 -7.60 -31.57 -17.70
C CYS A 163 -7.32 -30.48 -18.74
N GLU A 164 -7.37 -29.21 -18.32
CA GLU A 164 -7.14 -28.08 -19.23
C GLU A 164 -5.69 -27.55 -19.16
N MET A 165 -5.06 -27.73 -18.00
CA MET A 165 -3.68 -27.24 -17.75
C MET A 165 -2.92 -28.23 -16.88
N ILE A 166 -1.60 -28.15 -16.98
CA ILE A 166 -0.66 -28.78 -16.04
C ILE A 166 0.05 -27.68 -15.27
N VAL A 167 0.06 -27.81 -13.94
CA VAL A 167 0.82 -26.96 -13.03
C VAL A 167 2.02 -27.75 -12.54
N THR A 168 3.21 -27.26 -12.83
CA THR A 168 4.48 -27.84 -12.35
C THR A 168 5.01 -26.98 -11.22
N VAL A 169 5.30 -27.58 -10.07
CA VAL A 169 5.88 -26.93 -8.89
C VAL A 169 7.02 -27.77 -8.33
N GLU A 170 8.14 -27.17 -8.01
CA GLU A 170 9.17 -27.79 -7.20
C GLU A 170 8.79 -27.65 -5.72
N GLU A 171 8.38 -28.78 -5.11
CA GLU A 171 7.94 -28.80 -3.72
C GLU A 171 9.18 -28.74 -2.80
N GLN A 172 9.20 -27.74 -1.91
CA GLN A 172 10.42 -27.37 -1.18
C GLN A 172 10.81 -28.39 -0.09
N LEU A 173 9.84 -29.10 0.49
CA LEU A 173 10.11 -30.06 1.56
C LEU A 173 10.62 -31.38 1.04
N SER A 174 10.09 -31.86 -0.09
CA SER A 174 10.53 -33.09 -0.74
C SER A 174 11.69 -32.89 -1.71
N GLY A 175 11.84 -31.68 -2.26
CA GLY A 175 12.77 -31.35 -3.32
C GLY A 175 12.39 -31.93 -4.70
N GLU A 176 11.17 -32.46 -4.82
CA GLU A 176 10.67 -33.06 -6.05
C GLU A 176 9.87 -32.08 -6.90
N ALA A 177 9.94 -32.22 -8.20
CA ALA A 177 9.06 -31.55 -9.13
C ALA A 177 7.74 -32.32 -9.22
N ILE A 178 6.66 -31.66 -8.80
CA ILE A 178 5.31 -32.21 -8.82
C ILE A 178 4.55 -31.60 -10.00
N GLU A 179 4.05 -32.46 -10.88
CA GLU A 179 3.12 -32.09 -11.94
C GLU A 179 1.69 -32.44 -11.52
N MET A 180 0.79 -31.49 -11.61
CA MET A 180 -0.61 -31.68 -11.23
C MET A 180 -1.55 -31.18 -12.32
N PRO A 181 -2.64 -31.93 -12.59
CA PRO A 181 -3.69 -31.45 -13.47
C PRO A 181 -4.43 -30.27 -12.83
N ALA A 182 -4.84 -29.29 -13.63
CA ALA A 182 -5.66 -28.19 -13.20
C ALA A 182 -6.71 -27.84 -14.26
N ASP A 183 -7.96 -27.71 -13.83
CA ASP A 183 -9.06 -27.18 -14.65
C ASP A 183 -9.20 -25.69 -14.45
N LEU A 184 -8.82 -25.19 -13.26
CA LEU A 184 -8.88 -23.78 -12.88
C LEU A 184 -7.64 -23.43 -12.03
N VAL A 185 -6.98 -22.34 -12.37
CA VAL A 185 -5.89 -21.79 -11.57
C VAL A 185 -6.25 -20.42 -11.06
N VAL A 186 -6.12 -20.21 -9.75
CA VAL A 186 -6.43 -18.96 -9.08
C VAL A 186 -5.16 -18.29 -8.61
N LEU A 187 -4.91 -17.08 -9.07
CA LEU A 187 -3.77 -16.27 -8.71
C LEU A 187 -4.15 -15.33 -7.56
N MET A 188 -3.56 -15.55 -6.37
CA MET A 188 -3.71 -14.65 -5.22
C MET A 188 -2.85 -13.40 -5.43
N VAL A 189 -3.40 -12.45 -6.19
CA VAL A 189 -2.70 -11.22 -6.56
C VAL A 189 -2.47 -10.31 -5.36
N GLY A 190 -1.30 -9.69 -5.33
CA GLY A 190 -0.89 -8.77 -4.28
C GLY A 190 -1.58 -7.41 -4.38
N MET A 191 -1.37 -6.59 -3.34
CA MET A 191 -1.79 -5.19 -3.29
C MET A 191 -0.64 -4.29 -3.72
N GLU A 192 -0.93 -3.32 -4.58
CA GLU A 192 -0.02 -2.25 -5.00
C GLU A 192 -0.57 -0.88 -4.58
N PRO A 193 0.29 0.12 -4.36
CA PRO A 193 -0.17 1.51 -4.26
C PRO A 193 -0.91 1.91 -5.52
N ARG A 194 -1.93 2.74 -5.38
CA ARG A 194 -2.64 3.28 -6.54
C ARG A 194 -1.70 4.05 -7.46
N GLN A 195 -1.97 4.03 -8.75
CA GLN A 195 -1.17 4.74 -9.76
C GLN A 195 -1.16 6.26 -9.53
N ASP A 196 -2.28 6.80 -9.03
CA ASP A 196 -2.46 8.22 -8.71
C ASP A 196 -1.89 8.63 -7.34
N SER A 197 -1.34 7.69 -6.54
CA SER A 197 -0.80 7.97 -5.20
C SER A 197 0.26 9.09 -5.18
N LYS A 198 1.07 9.19 -6.26
CA LYS A 198 2.04 10.28 -6.42
C LYS A 198 1.37 11.65 -6.57
N GLN A 199 0.28 11.69 -7.32
CA GLN A 199 -0.50 12.92 -7.53
C GLN A 199 -1.21 13.33 -6.24
N VAL A 200 -1.85 12.37 -5.56
CA VAL A 200 -2.50 12.61 -4.26
C VAL A 200 -1.50 13.11 -3.23
N ALA A 201 -0.31 12.46 -3.12
CA ALA A 201 0.73 12.89 -2.20
C ALA A 201 1.16 14.35 -2.42
N ARG A 202 1.31 14.76 -3.69
CA ARG A 202 1.64 16.15 -4.04
C ARG A 202 0.52 17.12 -3.70
N LEU A 203 -0.73 16.72 -3.98
CA LEU A 203 -1.91 17.55 -3.76
C LEU A 203 -2.11 17.91 -2.29
N VAL A 204 -1.90 16.94 -1.38
CA VAL A 204 -2.06 17.14 0.06
C VAL A 204 -0.73 17.24 0.81
N ASN A 205 0.38 17.34 0.09
CA ASN A 205 1.74 17.52 0.61
C ASN A 205 2.16 16.48 1.65
N ILE A 206 1.98 15.18 1.35
CA ILE A 206 2.40 14.08 2.22
C ILE A 206 3.48 13.22 1.54
N SER A 207 4.23 12.50 2.36
CA SER A 207 5.31 11.64 1.90
C SER A 207 4.83 10.24 1.51
N ARG A 208 5.62 9.56 0.67
CA ARG A 208 5.45 8.16 0.31
C ARG A 208 6.77 7.40 0.54
N ASP A 209 6.65 6.11 0.84
CA ASP A 209 7.81 5.23 0.92
C ASP A 209 8.36 4.87 -0.48
N LYS A 210 9.42 4.07 -0.50
CA LYS A 210 10.05 3.60 -1.75
C LYS A 210 9.13 2.71 -2.59
N ALA A 211 8.17 2.04 -1.96
CA ALA A 211 7.17 1.20 -2.63
C ALA A 211 5.98 2.02 -3.17
N GLY A 212 5.82 3.26 -2.71
CA GLY A 212 4.77 4.19 -3.15
C GLY A 212 3.57 4.31 -2.19
N TRP A 213 3.63 3.69 -1.00
CA TRP A 213 2.62 3.80 0.05
C TRP A 213 2.76 5.13 0.79
N PHE A 214 1.66 5.71 1.27
CA PHE A 214 1.72 6.91 2.11
C PHE A 214 2.33 6.60 3.46
N ILE A 215 3.14 7.54 3.97
CA ILE A 215 3.85 7.38 5.24
C ILE A 215 3.14 8.17 6.33
N GLU A 216 2.94 7.51 7.47
CA GLU A 216 2.50 8.12 8.71
C GLU A 216 3.58 8.99 9.35
N SER A 217 3.16 9.90 10.24
CA SER A 217 4.06 10.76 11.01
C SER A 217 4.99 9.93 11.92
N HIS A 218 4.44 8.91 12.58
CA HIS A 218 5.22 7.98 13.41
C HIS A 218 4.50 6.64 13.53
N PRO A 219 5.17 5.51 13.20
CA PRO A 219 4.51 4.21 13.10
C PRO A 219 3.92 3.68 14.42
N LYS A 220 4.45 4.10 15.56
CA LYS A 220 3.98 3.66 16.88
C LYS A 220 3.18 4.71 17.63
N LEU A 221 3.57 5.99 17.55
CA LEU A 221 3.00 7.05 18.37
C LEU A 221 1.88 7.81 17.65
N ASP A 222 1.93 7.91 16.33
CA ASP A 222 0.91 8.59 15.54
C ASP A 222 0.72 7.92 14.16
N PRO A 223 0.12 6.72 14.13
CA PRO A 223 0.06 5.88 12.94
C PRO A 223 -0.99 6.31 11.91
N VAL A 224 -1.75 7.37 12.17
CA VAL A 224 -2.81 7.87 11.29
C VAL A 224 -2.60 9.31 10.85
N ALA A 225 -1.79 10.11 11.56
CA ALA A 225 -1.40 11.43 11.10
C ALA A 225 -0.28 11.33 10.06
N THR A 226 -0.10 12.38 9.29
CA THR A 226 1.01 12.53 8.36
C THR A 226 1.97 13.61 8.85
N THR A 227 3.08 13.83 8.14
CA THR A 227 3.98 14.95 8.41
C THR A 227 3.36 16.31 8.13
N THR A 228 2.21 16.35 7.46
CA THR A 228 1.45 17.58 7.19
C THR A 228 0.30 17.69 8.16
N ASP A 229 0.29 18.75 8.97
CA ASP A 229 -0.74 18.97 9.99
C ASP A 229 -2.13 19.07 9.34
N GLY A 230 -3.10 18.42 9.99
CA GLY A 230 -4.47 18.36 9.48
C GLY A 230 -4.70 17.32 8.38
N VAL A 231 -3.66 16.66 7.88
CA VAL A 231 -3.79 15.59 6.89
C VAL A 231 -3.56 14.22 7.55
N TYR A 232 -4.52 13.33 7.39
CA TYR A 232 -4.54 11.99 7.98
C TYR A 232 -4.62 10.92 6.90
N ILE A 233 -4.20 9.71 7.23
CA ILE A 233 -4.27 8.54 6.35
C ILE A 233 -4.97 7.39 7.06
N ALA A 234 -5.73 6.60 6.31
CA ALA A 234 -6.38 5.40 6.85
C ALA A 234 -6.56 4.31 5.78
N GLY A 235 -6.50 3.06 6.22
CA GLY A 235 -6.72 1.90 5.38
C GLY A 235 -5.53 1.51 4.51
N ALA A 236 -5.81 0.76 3.46
CA ALA A 236 -4.79 0.14 2.62
C ALA A 236 -4.01 1.13 1.72
N CYS A 237 -4.27 2.42 1.78
CA CYS A 237 -3.43 3.43 1.12
C CYS A 237 -2.08 3.64 1.83
N GLN A 238 -1.99 3.31 3.11
CA GLN A 238 -0.76 3.37 3.89
C GLN A 238 0.12 2.13 3.68
N PHE A 239 -0.50 0.95 3.69
CA PHE A 239 0.16 -0.35 3.49
C PHE A 239 -0.91 -1.44 3.40
N PRO A 240 -0.64 -2.64 2.83
CA PRO A 240 -1.60 -3.72 2.81
C PRO A 240 -2.21 -4.01 4.19
N LYS A 241 -3.53 -4.02 4.26
CA LYS A 241 -4.33 -4.22 5.47
C LYS A 241 -5.58 -5.05 5.19
N ASP A 242 -6.05 -5.74 6.21
CA ASP A 242 -7.36 -6.36 6.19
C ASP A 242 -8.49 -5.34 6.51
N ILE A 243 -9.74 -5.82 6.47
CA ILE A 243 -10.91 -4.99 6.76
C ILE A 243 -10.94 -4.55 8.23
N PRO A 244 -10.74 -5.43 9.25
CA PRO A 244 -10.66 -5.05 10.65
C PRO A 244 -9.61 -3.96 10.93
N GLU A 245 -8.40 -4.12 10.41
CA GLU A 245 -7.32 -3.13 10.57
C GLU A 245 -7.69 -1.78 9.92
N SER A 246 -8.29 -1.83 8.72
CA SER A 246 -8.74 -0.61 8.02
C SER A 246 -9.82 0.13 8.80
N VAL A 247 -10.77 -0.59 9.42
CA VAL A 247 -11.82 -0.01 10.27
C VAL A 247 -11.22 0.60 11.55
N ILE A 248 -10.29 -0.11 12.20
CA ILE A 248 -9.60 0.39 13.41
C ILE A 248 -8.84 1.67 13.08
N GLN A 249 -8.12 1.69 11.96
CA GLN A 249 -7.35 2.86 11.55
C GLN A 249 -8.25 4.03 11.17
N GLY A 250 -9.38 3.79 10.50
CA GLY A 250 -10.37 4.83 10.22
C GLY A 250 -10.96 5.44 11.50
N ARG A 251 -11.24 4.63 12.51
CA ARG A 251 -11.68 5.11 13.84
C ARG A 251 -10.59 5.91 14.55
N ALA A 252 -9.35 5.46 14.49
CA ALA A 252 -8.22 6.18 15.07
C ALA A 252 -8.03 7.56 14.40
N ALA A 253 -8.12 7.64 13.07
CA ALA A 253 -8.05 8.90 12.33
C ALA A 253 -9.20 9.84 12.72
N ALA A 254 -10.43 9.32 12.81
CA ALA A 254 -11.59 10.10 13.26
C ALA A 254 -11.40 10.65 14.69
N ALA A 255 -10.90 9.83 15.62
CA ALA A 255 -10.62 10.26 16.98
C ALA A 255 -9.54 11.37 17.02
N ARG A 256 -8.50 11.27 16.21
CA ARG A 256 -7.45 12.31 16.09
C ARG A 256 -8.00 13.61 15.53
N ILE A 257 -8.85 13.54 14.51
CA ILE A 257 -9.52 14.72 13.93
C ILE A 257 -10.43 15.35 14.97
N LEU A 258 -11.28 14.57 15.64
CA LEU A 258 -12.20 15.08 16.66
C LEU A 258 -11.48 15.74 17.85
N ALA A 259 -10.35 15.18 18.28
CA ALA A 259 -9.55 15.78 19.35
C ALA A 259 -9.06 17.19 18.97
N LYS A 260 -8.63 17.39 17.71
CA LYS A 260 -8.23 18.73 17.22
C LYS A 260 -9.41 19.67 17.07
N VAL A 261 -10.54 19.20 16.54
CA VAL A 261 -11.75 19.99 16.39
C VAL A 261 -12.28 20.44 17.76
N ALA A 262 -12.23 19.56 18.78
CA ALA A 262 -12.66 19.87 20.14
C ALA A 262 -11.77 20.90 20.85
N GLN A 263 -10.50 21.00 20.48
CA GLN A 263 -9.58 22.02 21.00
C GLN A 263 -9.87 23.44 20.43
N GLY A 264 -10.53 23.52 19.27
CA GLY A 264 -10.84 24.78 18.58
C GLY A 264 -9.64 25.51 17.98
N GLU A 265 -8.42 25.12 18.34
CA GLU A 265 -7.17 25.69 17.86
C GLU A 265 -6.10 24.60 17.68
N ILE A 266 -5.12 24.88 16.84
CA ILE A 266 -3.97 23.99 16.62
C ILE A 266 -2.72 24.76 17.06
N ASN A 267 -1.99 24.20 18.03
CA ASN A 267 -0.66 24.69 18.38
C ASN A 267 0.33 24.24 17.29
N VAL A 268 0.88 25.22 16.57
CA VAL A 268 1.94 24.99 15.59
C VAL A 268 3.28 25.06 16.31
N ASP A 269 4.17 24.12 16.00
CA ASP A 269 5.53 24.13 16.55
C ASP A 269 6.23 25.47 16.20
N ALA A 270 6.82 26.10 17.21
CA ALA A 270 7.52 27.37 17.03
C ALA A 270 8.86 27.23 16.29
N VAL A 271 9.29 26.00 16.05
CA VAL A 271 10.54 25.69 15.33
C VAL A 271 10.28 25.66 13.84
N TYR A 272 10.78 26.65 13.12
CA TYR A 272 10.72 26.72 11.66
C TYR A 272 11.91 27.48 11.10
N ALA A 273 12.17 27.35 9.80
CA ALA A 273 13.23 28.10 9.14
C ALA A 273 12.76 29.53 8.79
N GLU A 274 13.67 30.47 8.83
CA GLU A 274 13.44 31.87 8.46
C GLU A 274 14.44 32.31 7.39
N VAL A 275 13.98 33.16 6.47
CA VAL A 275 14.84 33.74 5.45
C VAL A 275 15.24 35.16 5.87
N GLN A 276 16.52 35.43 5.89
CA GLN A 276 17.07 36.77 5.99
C GLN A 276 17.05 37.41 4.59
N GLU A 277 15.99 38.17 4.28
CA GLU A 277 15.74 38.75 2.96
C GLU A 277 16.94 39.51 2.41
N LYS A 278 17.69 40.22 3.28
CA LYS A 278 18.88 41.00 2.91
C LYS A 278 20.04 40.14 2.36
N LEU A 279 20.10 38.87 2.73
CA LEU A 279 21.13 37.92 2.29
C LEU A 279 20.62 36.99 1.19
N CYS A 280 19.33 36.95 0.95
CA CYS A 280 18.73 36.06 -0.04
C CYS A 280 19.07 36.47 -1.47
N ALA A 281 19.75 35.61 -2.20
CA ALA A 281 20.08 35.83 -3.61
C ALA A 281 18.95 35.49 -4.59
N GLY A 282 17.80 35.00 -4.11
CA GLY A 282 16.67 34.59 -4.97
C GLY A 282 16.94 33.43 -5.91
N CYS A 283 17.94 32.57 -5.60
CA CYS A 283 18.40 31.50 -6.49
C CYS A 283 17.44 30.30 -6.58
N GLY A 284 16.44 30.19 -5.69
CA GLY A 284 15.45 29.11 -5.71
C GLY A 284 15.92 27.74 -5.25
N THR A 285 17.18 27.55 -4.89
CA THR A 285 17.74 26.25 -4.46
C THR A 285 16.95 25.69 -3.26
N CYS A 286 16.63 26.50 -2.27
CA CYS A 286 15.87 26.10 -1.10
C CYS A 286 14.44 25.62 -1.45
N PHE A 287 13.82 26.19 -2.44
CA PHE A 287 12.51 25.77 -2.95
C PHE A 287 12.58 24.33 -3.48
N SER A 288 13.58 24.00 -4.29
CA SER A 288 13.76 22.66 -4.86
C SER A 288 14.17 21.62 -3.82
N LEU A 289 14.83 22.03 -2.74
CA LEU A 289 15.27 21.15 -1.66
C LEU A 289 14.20 20.86 -0.61
N CYS A 290 13.11 21.65 -0.55
CA CYS A 290 12.11 21.50 0.48
C CYS A 290 11.21 20.28 0.23
N PRO A 291 11.29 19.19 1.03
CA PRO A 291 10.47 18.01 0.82
C PRO A 291 9.00 18.23 1.22
N TYR A 292 8.72 19.33 1.94
CA TYR A 292 7.39 19.65 2.47
C TYR A 292 6.66 20.74 1.67
N GLY A 293 7.27 21.29 0.64
CA GLY A 293 6.68 22.40 -0.13
C GLY A 293 6.43 23.68 0.70
N ALA A 294 7.22 23.86 1.76
CA ALA A 294 7.07 24.97 2.70
C ALA A 294 7.74 26.28 2.26
N ILE A 295 8.19 26.37 1.01
CA ILE A 295 8.93 27.54 0.51
C ILE A 295 8.28 28.03 -0.78
N GLU A 296 8.02 29.33 -0.81
CA GLU A 296 7.56 30.08 -1.97
C GLU A 296 8.62 31.08 -2.39
N ILE A 297 8.56 31.54 -3.62
CA ILE A 297 9.42 32.59 -4.14
C ILE A 297 8.54 33.83 -4.39
N ASP A 298 8.84 34.91 -3.68
CA ASP A 298 8.26 36.22 -3.97
C ASP A 298 8.89 36.74 -5.26
N GLU A 299 8.12 36.74 -6.35
CA GLU A 299 8.60 37.17 -7.67
C GLU A 299 8.89 38.67 -7.74
N GLN A 300 8.23 39.49 -6.91
CA GLN A 300 8.42 40.93 -6.89
C GLN A 300 9.73 41.29 -6.20
N LYS A 301 9.94 40.73 -5.00
CA LYS A 301 11.17 40.94 -4.22
C LYS A 301 12.34 40.05 -4.65
N ARG A 302 12.07 39.01 -5.41
CA ARG A 302 13.02 37.96 -5.80
C ARG A 302 13.73 37.32 -4.59
N VAL A 303 12.97 37.05 -3.54
CA VAL A 303 13.43 36.36 -2.32
C VAL A 303 12.56 35.17 -2.03
N SER A 304 13.12 34.17 -1.32
CA SER A 304 12.34 33.05 -0.84
C SER A 304 11.58 33.41 0.43
N HIS A 305 10.35 32.92 0.55
CA HIS A 305 9.51 33.03 1.73
C HIS A 305 9.22 31.63 2.29
N ILE A 306 9.28 31.46 3.60
CA ILE A 306 8.99 30.20 4.27
C ILE A 306 7.60 30.27 4.92
N ILE A 307 6.75 29.33 4.55
CA ILE A 307 5.43 29.16 5.17
C ILE A 307 5.67 28.43 6.51
N SER A 308 5.75 29.20 7.59
CA SER A 308 6.12 28.71 8.94
C SER A 308 5.27 27.52 9.39
N THR A 309 4.02 27.49 9.01
CA THR A 309 3.03 26.48 9.38
C THR A 309 3.14 25.16 8.61
N VAL A 310 3.81 25.17 7.47
CA VAL A 310 4.11 23.98 6.65
C VAL A 310 5.54 23.49 6.92
N CYS A 311 6.41 24.38 7.42
CA CYS A 311 7.79 24.08 7.69
C CYS A 311 7.93 23.06 8.84
N LYS A 312 8.72 22.01 8.63
CA LYS A 312 9.04 20.97 9.63
C LYS A 312 10.45 21.12 10.22
N ALA A 313 11.08 22.27 10.07
CA ALA A 313 12.39 22.58 10.61
C ALA A 313 13.49 21.55 10.30
N CYS A 314 13.38 20.82 9.19
CA CYS A 314 14.31 19.73 8.84
C CYS A 314 15.72 20.20 8.47
N GLY A 315 15.94 21.51 8.29
CA GLY A 315 17.23 22.12 8.01
C GLY A 315 17.76 22.00 6.57
N CYS A 316 17.13 21.20 5.69
CA CYS A 316 17.61 20.98 4.32
C CYS A 316 17.82 22.27 3.52
N CYS A 317 16.91 23.24 3.65
CA CYS A 317 17.02 24.53 3.00
C CYS A 317 18.14 25.41 3.58
N ALA A 318 18.38 25.35 4.89
CA ALA A 318 19.46 26.07 5.54
C ALA A 318 20.84 25.50 5.13
N ALA A 319 20.98 24.17 5.15
CA ALA A 319 22.19 23.48 4.72
C ALA A 319 22.51 23.71 3.23
N GLY A 320 21.47 23.83 2.38
CA GLY A 320 21.63 24.04 0.95
C GLY A 320 21.74 25.51 0.54
N CYS A 321 21.64 26.46 1.46
CA CYS A 321 21.70 27.89 1.15
C CYS A 321 23.16 28.38 1.09
N SER A 322 23.71 28.53 -0.11
CA SER A 322 25.08 29.03 -0.33
C SER A 322 25.31 30.46 0.18
N ALA A 323 24.25 31.28 0.26
CA ALA A 323 24.32 32.63 0.80
C ALA A 323 24.18 32.69 2.33
N GLY A 324 23.94 31.56 3.00
CA GLY A 324 23.70 31.53 4.46
C GLY A 324 22.45 32.32 4.90
N ALA A 325 21.53 32.59 3.98
CA ALA A 325 20.35 33.44 4.19
C ALA A 325 19.25 32.74 4.99
N ILE A 326 19.32 31.44 5.24
CA ILE A 326 18.26 30.69 5.93
C ILE A 326 18.81 30.17 7.26
N LYS A 327 18.09 30.50 8.33
CA LYS A 327 18.35 29.99 9.68
C LYS A 327 17.14 29.25 10.21
N VAL A 328 17.36 28.24 11.02
CA VAL A 328 16.29 27.51 11.73
C VAL A 328 16.18 28.07 13.14
N ARG A 329 14.97 28.50 13.52
CA ARG A 329 14.69 29.00 14.88
C ARG A 329 15.02 27.92 15.91
N HIS A 330 15.53 28.31 17.04
CA HIS A 330 16.01 27.48 18.14
C HIS A 330 17.25 26.60 17.83
N PHE A 331 17.83 26.75 16.62
CA PHE A 331 19.05 26.07 16.19
C PHE A 331 20.04 27.05 15.55
N THR A 332 20.15 28.27 16.10
CA THR A 332 21.21 29.19 15.66
C THR A 332 22.57 28.76 16.25
N ASP A 333 23.66 29.17 15.62
CA ASP A 333 25.02 28.82 16.10
C ASP A 333 25.20 29.20 17.55
N GLU A 334 24.75 30.40 17.95
CA GLU A 334 24.85 30.90 19.33
C GLU A 334 24.07 30.00 20.32
N GLN A 335 22.87 29.53 19.92
CA GLN A 335 22.07 28.65 20.77
C GLN A 335 22.68 27.27 20.89
N ILE A 336 23.24 26.73 19.79
CA ILE A 336 23.96 25.45 19.82
C ILE A 336 25.20 25.53 20.68
N PHE A 337 26.01 26.59 20.54
CA PHE A 337 27.21 26.79 21.37
C PHE A 337 26.84 26.94 22.84
N ALA A 338 25.81 27.71 23.18
CA ALA A 338 25.34 27.86 24.56
C ALA A 338 24.86 26.53 25.17
N GLN A 339 24.25 25.62 24.36
CA GLN A 339 23.89 24.27 24.82
C GLN A 339 25.13 23.42 25.10
N ILE A 340 26.16 23.50 24.24
CA ILE A 340 27.43 22.78 24.43
C ILE A 340 28.15 23.27 25.68
N GLU A 341 28.25 24.60 25.86
CA GLU A 341 28.84 25.22 27.03
C GLU A 341 28.13 24.87 28.35
N GLY A 342 26.81 24.73 28.29
CA GLY A 342 25.98 24.37 29.44
C GLY A 342 26.07 22.89 29.86
N VAL A 343 26.65 22.03 29.02
CA VAL A 343 26.85 20.60 29.30
C VAL A 343 28.31 20.33 29.77
N LEU A 344 29.25 21.21 29.44
CA LEU A 344 30.65 21.18 29.89
C LEU A 344 30.82 21.80 31.27
#